data_b6a8e05e3e5d2e2f252a0212952c4623
#
_entry.id   b6a8e05e3e5d2e2f252a0212952c4623
#
_cell.length_a   1.000
_cell.length_b   1.000
_cell.length_c   1.000
_cell.angle_alpha   90.00
_cell.angle_beta   90.00
_cell.angle_gamma   90.00
#
_symmetry.space_group_name_H-M   'P 1'
#
loop_
_entity.id
_entity.type
_entity.pdbx_description
1 polymer ?
#
loop_
_entity_poly.entity_id
_entity_poly.type
_entity_poly.pdbx_seq_one_letter_code
_entity_poly.pdbx_strand_id
1 'polypeptide(L)'
;MNRITIGLFLLLTITTKSLASNRYPIILVHGFLGWGREEISEKKYWGGDNDIEAYLRSIGYTVYTVSVGPISSNYDCAVETFYQIKGGQLDYGKNHSDKYKMVQKPEGKYYKGYYPKWSRKNPIHLIG
;
A
#
# COMPACT_ATOMS: atom_id res chain seq x y z
N MET A 1 -57.76 8.19 -44.56
CA MET A 1 -56.71 7.21 -44.25
C MET A 1 -55.65 7.88 -43.39
N ASN A 2 -55.69 7.60 -42.09
CA ASN A 2 -54.77 8.20 -41.11
C ASN A 2 -53.51 7.37 -41.02
N ARG A 3 -52.36 7.97 -41.33
CA ARG A 3 -51.04 7.34 -41.12
C ARG A 3 -50.60 7.62 -39.70
N ILE A 4 -50.59 6.60 -38.85
CA ILE A 4 -50.06 6.66 -37.51
C ILE A 4 -48.52 6.49 -37.65
N THR A 5 -47.77 7.55 -37.40
CA THR A 5 -46.31 7.52 -37.33
C THR A 5 -45.91 7.06 -35.95
N ILE A 6 -45.47 5.83 -35.80
CA ILE A 6 -44.92 5.28 -34.56
C ILE A 6 -43.49 5.81 -34.44
N GLY A 7 -43.28 6.80 -33.59
CA GLY A 7 -41.95 7.26 -33.21
C GLY A 7 -41.27 6.26 -32.27
N LEU A 8 -40.24 5.59 -32.75
CA LEU A 8 -39.39 4.70 -31.94
C LEU A 8 -38.47 5.58 -31.07
N PHE A 9 -38.84 5.77 -29.80
CA PHE A 9 -37.96 6.39 -28.81
C PHE A 9 -36.92 5.38 -28.40
N LEU A 10 -35.68 5.47 -28.98
CA LEU A 10 -34.52 4.71 -28.58
C LEU A 10 -34.02 5.26 -27.22
N LEU A 11 -34.41 4.64 -26.12
CA LEU A 11 -33.95 4.98 -24.79
C LEU A 11 -32.51 4.53 -24.65
N LEU A 12 -31.56 5.43 -24.92
CA LEU A 12 -30.13 5.20 -24.74
C LEU A 12 -29.83 5.20 -23.24
N THR A 13 -29.89 4.02 -22.59
CA THR A 13 -29.47 3.87 -21.20
C THR A 13 -27.95 3.97 -21.15
N ILE A 14 -27.46 5.18 -20.88
CA ILE A 14 -26.04 5.39 -20.53
C ILE A 14 -25.83 4.76 -19.14
N THR A 15 -25.37 3.52 -19.10
CA THR A 15 -24.89 2.91 -17.86
C THR A 15 -23.59 3.62 -17.49
N THR A 16 -23.67 4.70 -16.74
CA THR A 16 -22.53 5.26 -16.04
C THR A 16 -22.08 4.22 -15.03
N LYS A 17 -21.02 3.49 -15.35
CA LYS A 17 -20.30 2.72 -14.33
C LYS A 17 -19.84 3.74 -13.30
N SER A 18 -20.49 3.78 -12.15
CA SER A 18 -20.01 4.52 -11.01
C SER A 18 -18.67 3.93 -10.59
N LEU A 19 -17.59 4.50 -11.12
CA LEU A 19 -16.23 4.19 -10.69
C LEU A 19 -15.97 4.93 -9.38
N ALA A 20 -16.74 4.62 -8.34
CA ALA A 20 -16.40 4.96 -6.96
C ALA A 20 -15.25 4.07 -6.47
N SER A 21 -14.25 3.90 -7.30
CA SER A 21 -13.01 3.19 -6.97
C SER A 21 -11.99 4.25 -6.60
N ASN A 22 -11.80 4.49 -5.31
CA ASN A 22 -10.64 5.24 -4.91
C ASN A 22 -9.41 4.37 -5.23
N ARG A 23 -8.50 4.90 -6.02
CA ARG A 23 -7.27 4.22 -6.44
C ARG A 23 -6.07 4.67 -5.60
N TYR A 24 -6.29 4.91 -4.30
CA TYR A 24 -5.17 5.20 -3.41
C TYR A 24 -4.22 4.01 -3.33
N PRO A 25 -2.91 4.26 -3.25
CA PRO A 25 -1.96 3.17 -3.09
C PRO A 25 -2.26 2.30 -1.88
N ILE A 26 -2.09 1.01 -2.04
CA ILE A 26 -2.24 0.00 -0.99
C ILE A 26 -0.85 -0.33 -0.46
N ILE A 27 -0.70 -0.24 0.85
CA ILE A 27 0.53 -0.63 1.55
C ILE A 27 0.21 -1.86 2.38
N LEU A 28 0.90 -2.95 2.09
CA LEU A 28 0.79 -4.21 2.82
C LEU A 28 1.91 -4.27 3.87
N VAL A 29 1.54 -4.47 5.12
CA VAL A 29 2.48 -4.59 6.26
C VAL A 29 2.32 -5.98 6.85
N HIS A 30 3.40 -6.76 6.89
CA HIS A 30 3.35 -8.09 7.50
C HIS A 30 3.27 -8.01 9.03
N GLY A 31 2.72 -9.05 9.66
CA GLY A 31 2.61 -9.17 11.11
C GLY A 31 3.84 -9.81 11.75
N PHE A 32 3.67 -10.22 13.02
CA PHE A 32 4.70 -10.89 13.80
C PHE A 32 5.25 -12.13 13.09
N LEU A 33 6.58 -12.26 13.07
CA LEU A 33 7.33 -13.27 12.32
C LEU A 33 7.07 -13.28 10.80
N GLY A 34 6.52 -12.20 10.27
CA GLY A 34 6.35 -12.01 8.83
C GLY A 34 7.62 -11.51 8.14
N TRP A 35 7.53 -11.33 6.83
CA TRP A 35 8.64 -10.89 5.98
C TRP A 35 8.16 -10.00 4.84
N GLY A 36 9.07 -9.15 4.37
CA GLY A 36 8.84 -8.33 3.19
C GLY A 36 8.92 -9.13 1.89
N ARG A 37 8.56 -8.47 0.80
CA ARG A 37 8.40 -9.11 -0.51
C ARG A 37 9.63 -9.88 -1.00
N GLU A 38 10.83 -9.33 -0.78
CA GLU A 38 12.09 -9.86 -1.33
C GLU A 38 12.91 -10.66 -0.32
N GLU A 39 12.44 -10.81 0.92
CA GLU A 39 13.18 -11.48 1.97
C GLU A 39 13.11 -13.01 1.86
N ILE A 40 12.01 -13.54 1.36
CA ILE A 40 11.86 -14.97 1.04
C ILE A 40 11.41 -15.10 -0.40
N SER A 41 12.22 -15.75 -1.24
CA SER A 41 11.97 -15.84 -2.68
C SER A 41 10.82 -16.76 -3.04
N GLU A 42 10.69 -17.87 -2.33
CA GLU A 42 9.78 -18.98 -2.69
C GLU A 42 8.32 -18.68 -2.29
N LYS A 43 8.09 -17.99 -1.17
CA LYS A 43 6.74 -17.70 -0.68
C LYS A 43 6.59 -16.23 -0.30
N LYS A 44 5.52 -15.62 -0.78
CA LYS A 44 5.17 -14.27 -0.38
C LYS A 44 4.34 -14.29 0.90
N TYR A 45 4.64 -13.39 1.85
CA TYR A 45 3.82 -13.28 3.06
C TYR A 45 2.34 -13.06 2.70
N TRP A 46 2.09 -12.15 1.75
CA TRP A 46 0.76 -11.85 1.27
C TRP A 46 0.40 -12.76 0.08
N GLY A 47 -0.32 -13.84 0.38
CA GLY A 47 -0.88 -14.77 -0.61
C GLY A 47 -0.08 -16.07 -0.81
N GLY A 48 1.04 -16.25 -0.17
CA GLY A 48 1.85 -17.47 -0.32
C GLY A 48 2.27 -17.69 -1.79
N ASP A 49 1.77 -18.76 -2.38
CA ASP A 49 2.05 -19.12 -3.77
C ASP A 49 1.27 -18.25 -4.79
N ASN A 50 0.24 -17.49 -4.35
CA ASN A 50 -0.63 -16.71 -5.24
C ASN A 50 -0.23 -15.24 -5.42
N ASP A 51 0.80 -14.74 -4.74
CA ASP A 51 1.33 -13.38 -4.85
C ASP A 51 0.23 -12.28 -5.01
N ILE A 52 -0.44 -11.95 -3.91
CA ILE A 52 -1.54 -10.97 -3.90
C ILE A 52 -1.10 -9.60 -4.42
N GLU A 53 0.13 -9.15 -4.13
CA GLU A 53 0.65 -7.87 -4.64
C GLU A 53 0.72 -7.87 -6.17
N ALA A 54 1.29 -8.92 -6.76
CA ALA A 54 1.38 -9.04 -8.22
C ALA A 54 -0.01 -9.12 -8.86
N TYR A 55 -0.93 -9.87 -8.27
CA TYR A 55 -2.32 -9.95 -8.74
C TYR A 55 -3.00 -8.58 -8.73
N LEU A 56 -2.96 -7.85 -7.61
CA LEU A 56 -3.58 -6.53 -7.51
C LEU A 56 -2.97 -5.53 -8.49
N ARG A 57 -1.66 -5.58 -8.70
CA ARG A 57 -0.98 -4.76 -9.71
C ARG A 57 -1.45 -5.11 -11.13
N SER A 58 -1.66 -6.39 -11.44
CA SER A 58 -2.10 -6.83 -12.77
C SER A 58 -3.50 -6.31 -13.14
N ILE A 59 -4.35 -6.03 -12.14
CA ILE A 59 -5.69 -5.46 -12.33
C ILE A 59 -5.73 -3.94 -12.11
N GLY A 60 -4.55 -3.28 -12.07
CA GLY A 60 -4.40 -1.82 -12.13
C GLY A 60 -4.35 -1.08 -10.79
N TYR A 61 -4.14 -1.78 -9.66
CA TYR A 61 -3.88 -1.13 -8.39
C TYR A 61 -2.39 -0.81 -8.19
N THR A 62 -2.11 0.28 -7.50
CA THR A 62 -0.76 0.57 -6.99
C THR A 62 -0.62 -0.08 -5.62
N VAL A 63 0.27 -1.06 -5.50
CA VAL A 63 0.46 -1.84 -4.26
C VAL A 63 1.93 -1.94 -3.94
N TYR A 64 2.27 -1.83 -2.66
CA TYR A 64 3.62 -2.00 -2.13
C TYR A 64 3.56 -2.84 -0.87
N THR A 65 4.50 -3.75 -0.70
CA THR A 65 4.72 -4.49 0.55
C THR A 65 5.95 -3.91 1.24
N VAL A 66 5.79 -3.46 2.48
CA VAL A 66 6.91 -3.02 3.30
C VAL A 66 7.53 -4.19 4.06
N SER A 67 8.80 -4.06 4.38
CA SER A 67 9.55 -5.02 5.19
C SER A 67 9.89 -4.37 6.53
N VAL A 68 9.22 -4.81 7.59
CA VAL A 68 9.47 -4.34 8.95
C VAL A 68 10.14 -5.42 9.78
N GLY A 69 10.72 -5.06 10.92
CA GLY A 69 11.36 -6.06 11.79
C GLY A 69 10.35 -7.13 12.26
N PRO A 70 10.61 -8.43 12.02
CA PRO A 70 9.64 -9.52 12.28
C PRO A 70 9.30 -9.69 13.75
N ILE A 71 10.14 -9.20 14.66
CA ILE A 71 9.98 -9.24 16.12
C ILE A 71 10.11 -7.85 16.76
N SER A 72 10.05 -6.80 15.94
CA SER A 72 10.15 -5.42 16.41
C SER A 72 8.89 -4.97 17.15
N SER A 73 9.04 -3.92 17.95
CA SER A 73 7.88 -3.29 18.60
C SER A 73 6.95 -2.65 17.56
N ASN A 74 5.67 -2.45 17.94
CA ASN A 74 4.73 -1.75 17.07
C ASN A 74 5.20 -0.33 16.71
N TYR A 75 5.92 0.34 17.62
CA TYR A 75 6.51 1.65 17.35
C TYR A 75 7.59 1.54 16.26
N ASP A 76 8.51 0.59 16.38
CA ASP A 76 9.58 0.40 15.40
C ASP A 76 9.02 0.05 14.03
N CYS A 77 8.06 -0.89 13.98
CA CYS A 77 7.37 -1.25 12.74
C CYS A 77 6.66 -0.05 12.10
N ALA A 78 6.04 0.82 12.89
CA ALA A 78 5.38 2.04 12.38
C ALA A 78 6.40 3.03 11.81
N VAL A 79 7.53 3.24 12.49
CA VAL A 79 8.62 4.11 12.02
C VAL A 79 9.23 3.56 10.74
N GLU A 80 9.54 2.26 10.69
CA GLU A 80 10.07 1.60 9.49
C GLU A 80 9.11 1.69 8.30
N THR A 81 7.81 1.46 8.55
CA THR A 81 6.75 1.63 7.54
C THR A 81 6.71 3.06 7.02
N PHE A 82 6.77 4.05 7.93
CA PHE A 82 6.76 5.47 7.56
C PHE A 82 7.90 5.82 6.59
N TYR A 83 9.13 5.43 6.92
CA TYR A 83 10.28 5.76 6.07
C TYR A 83 10.27 4.99 4.73
N GLN A 84 9.77 3.75 4.71
CA GLN A 84 9.60 3.02 3.44
C GLN A 84 8.56 3.69 2.54
N ILE A 85 7.51 4.29 3.09
CA ILE A 85 6.51 5.03 2.31
C ILE A 85 7.02 6.41 1.90
N LYS A 86 7.52 7.20 2.86
CA LYS A 86 7.92 8.61 2.65
C LYS A 86 9.29 8.77 2.02
N GLY A 87 10.20 7.85 2.28
CA GLY A 87 11.61 7.98 1.96
C GLY A 87 12.41 8.68 3.05
N GLY A 88 13.72 8.63 2.91
CA GLY A 88 14.69 9.25 3.81
C GLY A 88 15.47 8.25 4.65
N GLN A 89 16.36 8.76 5.50
CA GLN A 89 17.12 7.96 6.46
C GLN A 89 16.22 7.54 7.61
N LEU A 90 16.15 6.24 7.89
CA LEU A 90 15.42 5.71 9.05
C LEU A 90 15.94 6.36 10.33
N ASP A 91 15.03 6.91 11.13
CA ASP A 91 15.30 7.57 12.41
C ASP A 91 14.22 7.18 13.42
N TYR A 92 14.58 6.36 14.40
CA TYR A 92 13.68 5.93 15.47
C TYR A 92 13.40 7.03 16.51
N GLY A 93 14.08 8.16 16.39
CA GLY A 93 13.97 9.28 17.32
C GLY A 93 14.84 9.12 18.57
N LYS A 94 15.47 10.22 19.00
CA LYS A 94 16.43 10.20 20.11
C LYS A 94 15.88 9.61 21.41
N ASN A 95 14.69 10.05 21.83
CA ASN A 95 14.10 9.63 23.10
C ASN A 95 13.80 8.12 23.13
N HIS A 96 13.32 7.58 22.00
CA HIS A 96 13.03 6.15 21.87
C HIS A 96 14.34 5.36 21.89
N SER A 97 15.31 5.77 21.10
CA SER A 97 16.61 5.09 20.99
C SER A 97 17.39 5.10 22.30
N ASP A 98 17.40 6.21 23.02
CA ASP A 98 18.03 6.30 24.36
C ASP A 98 17.35 5.37 25.35
N LYS A 99 16.01 5.35 25.37
CA LYS A 99 15.21 4.52 26.28
C LYS A 99 15.48 3.04 26.11
N TYR A 100 15.56 2.58 24.85
CA TYR A 100 15.70 1.15 24.52
C TYR A 100 17.13 0.75 24.15
N LYS A 101 18.08 1.68 24.28
CA LYS A 101 19.53 1.46 24.00
C LYS A 101 19.77 0.89 22.61
N MET A 102 19.09 1.44 21.63
CA MET A 102 19.20 1.05 20.23
C MET A 102 19.78 2.18 19.38
N VAL A 103 20.28 1.83 18.19
CA VAL A 103 20.81 2.80 17.23
C VAL A 103 19.68 3.67 16.69
N GLN A 104 19.78 5.00 16.87
CA GLN A 104 18.75 5.93 16.42
C GLN A 104 18.60 5.93 14.89
N LYS A 105 19.72 5.98 14.17
CA LYS A 105 19.78 6.02 12.70
C LYS A 105 20.66 4.87 12.19
N PRO A 106 20.09 3.68 12.00
CA PRO A 106 20.89 2.55 11.53
C PRO A 106 21.52 2.84 10.16
N GLU A 107 22.80 2.50 10.03
CA GLU A 107 23.52 2.63 8.77
C GLU A 107 22.87 1.76 7.67
N GLY A 108 22.90 2.23 6.44
CA GLY A 108 22.33 1.52 5.28
C GLY A 108 20.79 1.52 5.21
N LYS A 109 20.09 2.08 6.18
CA LYS A 109 18.62 2.16 6.20
C LYS A 109 18.12 3.49 5.62
N TYR A 110 18.47 3.76 4.36
CA TYR A 110 17.96 4.89 3.59
C TYR A 110 16.97 4.39 2.54
N TYR A 111 15.77 4.96 2.49
CA TYR A 111 14.69 4.58 1.59
C TYR A 111 14.42 5.66 0.55
N LYS A 112 14.20 5.26 -0.70
CA LYS A 112 13.73 6.15 -1.77
C LYS A 112 12.31 6.64 -1.53
N GLY A 113 11.50 5.84 -0.85
CA GLY A 113 10.08 6.05 -0.62
C GLY A 113 9.21 5.47 -1.73
N TYR A 114 8.25 4.63 -1.35
CA TYR A 114 7.25 4.09 -2.28
C TYR A 114 6.25 5.15 -2.73
N TYR A 115 5.87 6.04 -1.81
CA TYR A 115 4.91 7.10 -2.06
C TYR A 115 5.26 8.39 -1.29
N PRO A 116 6.32 9.12 -1.68
CA PRO A 116 6.82 10.31 -0.96
C PRO A 116 5.77 11.41 -0.78
N LYS A 117 4.79 11.52 -1.70
CA LYS A 117 3.70 12.50 -1.63
C LYS A 117 2.58 12.11 -0.66
N TRP A 118 2.68 10.97 0.03
CA TRP A 118 1.71 10.57 1.06
C TRP A 118 1.47 11.70 2.05
N SER A 119 0.21 12.05 2.19
CA SER A 119 -0.25 13.17 3.03
C SER A 119 -1.76 13.09 3.21
N ARG A 120 -2.32 14.00 3.99
CA ARG A 120 -3.79 14.13 4.13
C ARG A 120 -4.51 14.32 2.78
N LYS A 121 -3.85 14.97 1.80
CA LYS A 121 -4.41 15.17 0.44
C LYS A 121 -4.14 13.99 -0.49
N ASN A 122 -3.19 13.16 -0.17
CA ASN A 122 -2.78 12.00 -0.94
C ASN A 122 -2.76 10.76 -0.02
N PRO A 123 -3.92 10.25 0.41
CA PRO A 123 -4.00 9.15 1.35
C PRO A 123 -3.58 7.82 0.73
N ILE A 124 -3.44 6.82 1.60
CA ILE A 124 -3.15 5.43 1.25
C ILE A 124 -4.15 4.52 1.95
N HIS A 125 -4.24 3.28 1.49
CA HIS A 125 -4.79 2.17 2.25
C HIS A 125 -3.64 1.45 2.95
N LEU A 126 -3.74 1.27 4.26
CA LEU A 126 -2.79 0.49 5.05
C LEU A 126 -3.47 -0.80 5.48
N ILE A 127 -2.87 -1.93 5.17
CA ILE A 127 -3.37 -3.27 5.48
C ILE A 127 -2.28 -4.04 6.21
N GLY A 128 -2.60 -4.54 7.41
CA GLY A 128 -1.70 -5.30 8.26
C GLY A 128 -2.39 -6.43 8.98
#